data_6876d00f669c27183f2b5ccf4372108b
#
_entry.id   6876d00f669c27183f2b5ccf4372108b
#
_cell.length_a   1.000
_cell.length_b   1.000
_cell.length_c   1.000
_cell.angle_alpha   90.00
_cell.angle_beta   90.00
_cell.angle_gamma   90.00
#
_symmetry.space_group_name_H-M   'P 1'
#
loop_
_entity.id
_entity.type
_entity.pdbx_description
1 polymer ?
#
loop_
_entity_poly.entity_id
_entity_poly.type
_entity_poly.pdbx_seq_one_letter_code
_entity_poly.pdbx_strand_id
1 'polypeptide(L)'
;GYVWHTTGSGKTMTSFKAAELIARDKLADKVVFLMDRIELGTQSFREYTAFADEDIVQETGNSGVLLSKMKGNHPKDLLIVSSIQKMDRVSEDAVSLRREKELEEIRKKRLVFIFDECHRTTNGDMFANIRKAFPRALLFGFTGTPIFDENAKSSLSTADIFGDNLHTYT
;
A
#
# COMPACT_ATOMS: atom_id res chain seq x y z
N GLY A 1 2.67 5.13 10.26
CA GLY A 1 3.21 4.14 11.23
C GLY A 1 3.56 2.81 10.59
N TYR A 2 4.29 1.97 11.30
CA TYR A 2 4.58 0.62 10.83
C TYR A 2 4.39 -0.43 11.93
N VAL A 3 4.20 -1.67 11.52
CA VAL A 3 4.12 -2.84 12.39
C VAL A 3 5.32 -3.74 12.10
N TRP A 4 6.07 -4.03 13.14
CA TRP A 4 7.15 -5.01 13.08
C TRP A 4 6.61 -6.39 13.41
N HIS A 5 6.62 -7.29 12.44
CA HIS A 5 6.04 -8.61 12.54
C HIS A 5 7.06 -9.65 12.06
N THR A 6 7.53 -10.52 12.94
CA THR A 6 8.58 -11.48 12.61
C THR A 6 8.22 -12.36 11.41
N THR A 7 9.23 -12.77 10.67
CA THR A 7 9.09 -13.64 9.50
C THR A 7 8.42 -14.96 9.87
N GLY A 8 7.47 -15.42 9.06
CA GLY A 8 6.75 -16.67 9.28
C GLY A 8 5.58 -16.62 10.26
N SER A 9 5.28 -15.46 10.84
CA SER A 9 4.20 -15.28 11.83
C SER A 9 2.84 -14.86 11.24
N GLY A 10 2.65 -15.04 9.93
CA GLY A 10 1.39 -14.69 9.27
C GLY A 10 1.23 -13.20 8.94
N LYS A 11 2.32 -12.49 8.77
CA LYS A 11 2.34 -11.05 8.50
C LYS A 11 1.46 -10.62 7.33
N THR A 12 1.54 -11.31 6.19
CA THR A 12 0.76 -10.99 5.00
C THR A 12 -0.73 -11.13 5.25
N MET A 13 -1.15 -12.17 5.97
CA MET A 13 -2.55 -12.33 6.36
C MET A 13 -3.00 -11.22 7.31
N THR A 14 -2.16 -10.85 8.28
CA THR A 14 -2.46 -9.80 9.25
C THR A 14 -2.58 -8.44 8.57
N SER A 15 -1.66 -8.09 7.69
CA SER A 15 -1.68 -6.83 6.94
C SER A 15 -2.86 -6.74 6.00
N PHE A 16 -3.17 -7.82 5.31
CA PHE A 16 -4.33 -7.89 4.42
C PHE A 16 -5.65 -7.81 5.20
N LYS A 17 -5.75 -8.49 6.35
CA LYS A 17 -6.93 -8.40 7.22
C LYS A 17 -7.12 -7.00 7.78
N ALA A 18 -6.05 -6.32 8.14
CA ALA A 18 -6.11 -4.93 8.57
C ALA A 18 -6.67 -4.03 7.44
N ALA A 19 -6.21 -4.21 6.21
CA ALA A 19 -6.71 -3.49 5.05
C ALA A 19 -8.22 -3.74 4.83
N GLU A 20 -8.64 -5.00 4.90
CA GLU A 20 -10.04 -5.40 4.77
C GLU A 20 -10.93 -4.76 5.84
N LEU A 21 -10.49 -4.76 7.09
CA LEU A 21 -11.25 -4.16 8.20
C LEU A 21 -11.40 -2.64 8.05
N ILE A 22 -10.33 -1.95 7.65
CA ILE A 22 -10.36 -0.50 7.40
C ILE A 22 -11.35 -0.17 6.29
N ALA A 23 -11.35 -0.95 5.21
CA ALA A 23 -12.29 -0.77 4.11
C ALA A 23 -13.73 -1.08 4.50
N ARG A 24 -13.96 -2.20 5.20
CA ARG A 24 -15.29 -2.65 5.63
C ARG A 24 -15.94 -1.66 6.60
N ASP A 25 -15.17 -1.15 7.56
CA ASP A 25 -15.65 -0.19 8.55
C ASP A 25 -15.72 1.24 7.99
N LYS A 26 -15.40 1.43 6.71
CA LYS A 26 -15.42 2.73 6.01
C LYS A 26 -14.61 3.82 6.72
N LEU A 27 -13.49 3.43 7.31
CA LEU A 27 -12.56 4.36 7.96
C LEU A 27 -11.77 5.18 6.95
N ALA A 28 -11.73 4.73 5.69
CA ALA A 28 -11.16 5.43 4.56
C ALA A 28 -12.10 5.34 3.34
N ASP A 29 -11.96 6.25 2.40
CA ASP A 29 -12.70 6.21 1.14
C ASP A 29 -12.09 5.17 0.19
N LYS A 30 -10.77 5.00 0.23
CA LYS A 30 -10.02 3.99 -0.49
C LYS A 30 -8.91 3.42 0.38
N VAL A 31 -8.77 2.11 0.37
CA VAL A 31 -7.64 1.39 0.94
C VAL A 31 -6.90 0.70 -0.19
N VAL A 32 -5.62 0.99 -0.34
CA VAL A 32 -4.75 0.37 -1.35
C VAL A 32 -3.74 -0.51 -0.64
N PHE A 33 -3.86 -1.81 -0.84
CA PHE A 33 -2.92 -2.80 -0.34
C PHE A 33 -1.84 -3.04 -1.38
N LEU A 34 -0.61 -2.76 -1.02
CA LEU A 34 0.55 -2.79 -1.89
C LEU A 34 1.56 -3.82 -1.43
N MET A 35 1.99 -4.64 -2.37
CA MET A 35 3.05 -5.61 -2.15
C MET A 35 3.93 -5.72 -3.39
N ASP A 36 5.04 -6.43 -3.27
CA ASP A 36 5.92 -6.67 -4.41
C ASP A 36 5.19 -7.45 -5.50
N ARG A 37 5.49 -7.13 -6.77
CA ARG A 37 4.89 -7.79 -7.93
C ARG A 37 5.03 -9.32 -7.89
N ILE A 38 6.15 -9.82 -7.41
CA ILE A 38 6.42 -11.27 -7.34
C ILE A 38 5.48 -11.91 -6.30
N GLU A 39 5.31 -11.28 -5.15
CA GLU A 39 4.45 -11.76 -4.07
C GLU A 39 2.97 -11.82 -4.46
N LEU A 40 2.48 -10.85 -5.26
CA LEU A 40 1.12 -10.87 -5.80
C LEU A 40 0.81 -12.12 -6.63
N GLY A 41 1.81 -12.66 -7.31
CA GLY A 41 1.68 -13.86 -8.13
C GLY A 41 1.68 -15.18 -7.34
N THR A 42 1.94 -15.15 -6.03
CA THR A 42 2.05 -16.39 -5.24
C THR A 42 0.70 -17.05 -5.02
N GLN A 43 0.70 -18.37 -4.94
CA GLN A 43 -0.49 -19.15 -4.61
C GLN A 43 -1.04 -18.78 -3.24
N SER A 44 -0.16 -18.59 -2.26
CA SER A 44 -0.54 -18.19 -0.91
C SER A 44 -1.34 -16.89 -0.89
N PHE A 45 -0.90 -15.89 -1.65
CA PHE A 45 -1.64 -14.63 -1.73
C PHE A 45 -3.00 -14.80 -2.40
N ARG A 46 -3.08 -15.61 -3.46
CA ARG A 46 -4.35 -15.93 -4.12
C ARG A 46 -5.33 -16.63 -3.17
N GLU A 47 -4.83 -17.53 -2.36
CA GLU A 47 -5.65 -18.19 -1.33
C GLU A 47 -6.17 -17.19 -0.30
N TYR A 48 -5.35 -16.25 0.16
CA TYR A 48 -5.80 -15.19 1.09
C TYR A 48 -6.89 -14.32 0.48
N THR A 49 -6.74 -13.91 -0.76
CA THR A 49 -7.75 -13.08 -1.43
C THR A 49 -9.05 -13.83 -1.70
N ALA A 50 -9.00 -15.15 -1.88
CA ALA A 50 -10.19 -15.98 -2.05
C ALA A 50 -11.05 -16.06 -0.78
N PHE A 51 -10.48 -15.86 0.39
CA PHE A 51 -11.22 -15.80 1.65
C PHE A 51 -11.76 -14.41 2.00
N ALA A 52 -11.35 -13.40 1.26
CA ALA A 52 -11.84 -12.04 1.45
C ALA A 52 -13.22 -11.87 0.81
N ASP A 53 -13.92 -10.85 1.22
CA ASP A 53 -15.19 -10.47 0.60
C ASP A 53 -14.92 -10.01 -0.84
N GLU A 54 -15.39 -10.78 -1.82
CA GLU A 54 -15.20 -10.51 -3.25
C GLU A 54 -15.76 -9.14 -3.68
N ASP A 55 -16.72 -8.62 -2.93
CA ASP A 55 -17.32 -7.32 -3.20
C ASP A 55 -16.42 -6.13 -2.78
N ILE A 56 -15.37 -6.39 -2.01
CA ILE A 56 -14.48 -5.34 -1.50
C ILE A 56 -13.11 -5.37 -2.17
N VAL A 57 -12.60 -6.56 -2.51
CA VAL A 57 -11.23 -6.74 -3.01
C VAL A 57 -11.19 -6.71 -4.53
N GLN A 58 -10.37 -5.84 -5.08
CA GLN A 58 -10.11 -5.73 -6.52
C GLN A 58 -8.62 -5.79 -6.80
N GLU A 59 -8.19 -6.76 -7.59
CA GLU A 59 -6.82 -6.82 -8.11
C GLU A 59 -6.71 -5.98 -9.39
N THR A 60 -5.62 -5.22 -9.52
CA THR A 60 -5.42 -4.35 -10.69
C THR A 60 -4.50 -4.98 -11.74
N GLY A 61 -4.93 -4.97 -13.00
CA GLY A 61 -4.15 -5.47 -14.13
C GLY A 61 -2.97 -4.56 -14.52
N ASN A 62 -3.19 -3.24 -14.50
CA ASN A 62 -2.18 -2.24 -14.87
C ASN A 62 -2.39 -0.92 -14.12
N SER A 63 -1.48 0.03 -14.31
CA SER A 63 -1.53 1.33 -13.63
C SER A 63 -2.74 2.19 -14.01
N GLY A 64 -3.22 2.08 -15.25
CA GLY A 64 -4.44 2.78 -15.68
C GLY A 64 -5.69 2.26 -15.00
N VAL A 65 -5.80 0.94 -14.83
CA VAL A 65 -6.90 0.32 -14.07
C VAL A 65 -6.81 0.72 -12.60
N LEU A 66 -5.62 0.74 -12.01
CA LEU A 66 -5.41 1.19 -10.64
C LEU A 66 -5.92 2.63 -10.45
N LEU A 67 -5.52 3.54 -11.32
CA LEU A 67 -5.95 4.93 -11.27
C LEU A 67 -7.48 5.07 -11.39
N SER A 68 -8.09 4.35 -12.32
CA SER A 68 -9.53 4.33 -12.52
C SER A 68 -10.29 3.85 -11.28
N LYS A 69 -9.81 2.81 -10.63
CA LYS A 69 -10.39 2.28 -9.37
C LYS A 69 -10.23 3.24 -8.20
N MET A 70 -9.09 3.90 -8.09
CA MET A 70 -8.85 4.92 -7.06
C MET A 70 -9.76 6.14 -7.24
N LYS A 71 -10.03 6.53 -8.49
CA LYS A 71 -10.92 7.63 -8.84
C LYS A 71 -12.39 7.29 -8.63
N GLY A 72 -12.79 6.07 -8.99
CA GLY A 72 -14.19 5.62 -8.97
C GLY A 72 -14.79 5.58 -7.57
N ASN A 73 -16.12 5.58 -7.51
CA ASN A 73 -16.89 5.51 -6.26
C ASN A 73 -17.67 4.21 -6.14
N HIS A 74 -17.31 3.19 -6.92
CA HIS A 74 -17.98 1.91 -6.87
C HIS A 74 -17.70 1.20 -5.53
N PRO A 75 -18.72 0.62 -4.87
CA PRO A 75 -18.53 -0.07 -3.59
C PRO A 75 -17.51 -1.21 -3.64
N LYS A 76 -17.35 -1.87 -4.80
CA LYS A 76 -16.34 -2.91 -5.00
C LYS A 76 -14.90 -2.41 -5.07
N ASP A 77 -14.70 -1.09 -5.20
CA ASP A 77 -13.37 -0.48 -5.29
C ASP A 77 -12.92 0.15 -3.96
N LEU A 78 -13.44 -0.31 -2.84
CA LEU A 78 -13.05 0.16 -1.51
C LEU A 78 -11.66 -0.35 -1.12
N LEU A 79 -11.39 -1.62 -1.31
CA LEU A 79 -10.09 -2.24 -1.11
C LEU A 79 -9.51 -2.63 -2.47
N ILE A 80 -8.40 -2.00 -2.82
CA ILE A 80 -7.70 -2.22 -4.07
C ILE A 80 -6.38 -2.90 -3.77
N VAL A 81 -6.12 -4.01 -4.45
CA VAL A 81 -4.87 -4.76 -4.35
C VAL A 81 -4.02 -4.48 -5.58
N SER A 82 -2.78 -4.05 -5.37
CA SER A 82 -1.87 -3.74 -6.47
C SER A 82 -0.41 -3.97 -6.07
N SER A 83 0.48 -3.89 -7.06
CA SER A 83 1.91 -3.90 -6.81
C SER A 83 2.42 -2.49 -6.50
N ILE A 84 3.50 -2.41 -5.72
CA ILE A 84 4.20 -1.15 -5.44
C ILE A 84 4.68 -0.52 -6.74
N GLN A 85 5.14 -1.32 -7.70
CA GLN A 85 5.63 -0.84 -8.99
C GLN A 85 4.53 -0.15 -9.83
N LYS A 86 3.30 -0.68 -9.79
CA LYS A 86 2.17 -0.02 -10.47
C LYS A 86 1.80 1.29 -9.80
N MET A 87 1.83 1.33 -8.47
CA MET A 87 1.56 2.54 -7.71
C MET A 87 2.63 3.61 -7.94
N ASP A 88 3.89 3.21 -8.06
CA ASP A 88 4.98 4.13 -8.38
C ASP A 88 4.78 4.79 -9.76
N ARG A 89 4.36 4.04 -10.77
CA ARG A 89 4.03 4.60 -12.10
C ARG A 89 2.90 5.63 -12.03
N VAL A 90 1.86 5.37 -11.25
CA VAL A 90 0.79 6.34 -11.02
C VAL A 90 1.35 7.60 -10.36
N SER A 91 2.28 7.44 -9.44
CA SER A 91 2.92 8.55 -8.72
C SER A 91 3.87 9.34 -9.62
N GLU A 92 4.58 8.70 -10.53
CA GLU A 92 5.40 9.36 -11.54
C GLU A 92 4.55 10.19 -12.53
N ASP A 93 3.40 9.66 -12.94
CA ASP A 93 2.44 10.40 -13.77
C ASP A 93 1.92 11.65 -13.04
N ALA A 94 1.77 11.57 -11.71
CA ALA A 94 1.40 12.70 -10.86
C ALA A 94 2.46 13.81 -10.87
N VAL A 95 3.72 13.44 -10.79
CA VAL A 95 4.84 14.39 -10.80
C VAL A 95 4.99 15.04 -12.17
N SER A 96 4.68 14.34 -13.24
CA SER A 96 4.75 14.84 -14.62
C SER A 96 3.54 15.67 -15.07
N LEU A 97 2.57 15.91 -14.19
CA LEU A 97 1.33 16.66 -14.45
C LEU A 97 0.44 16.07 -15.56
N ARG A 98 0.68 14.84 -15.96
CA ARG A 98 -0.04 14.22 -17.07
C ARG A 98 -1.50 13.90 -16.78
N ARG A 99 -1.87 13.67 -15.55
CA ARG A 99 -3.24 13.32 -15.14
C ARG A 99 -3.69 14.12 -13.94
N GLU A 100 -3.32 15.37 -13.91
CA GLU A 100 -3.51 16.25 -12.75
C GLU A 100 -4.98 16.32 -12.30
N LYS A 101 -5.92 16.45 -13.22
CA LYS A 101 -7.35 16.50 -12.88
C LYS A 101 -7.85 15.22 -12.19
N GLU A 102 -7.44 14.07 -12.70
CA GLU A 102 -7.81 12.77 -12.10
C GLU A 102 -7.19 12.60 -10.73
N LEU A 103 -5.94 13.00 -10.59
CA LEU A 103 -5.20 12.91 -9.33
C LEU A 103 -5.73 13.89 -8.28
N GLU A 104 -6.16 15.06 -8.65
CA GLU A 104 -6.82 16.01 -7.74
C GLU A 104 -8.11 15.42 -7.16
N GLU A 105 -8.92 14.76 -7.97
CA GLU A 105 -10.13 14.07 -7.48
C GLU A 105 -9.79 12.96 -6.49
N ILE A 106 -8.74 12.19 -6.76
CA ILE A 106 -8.26 11.13 -5.87
C ILE A 106 -7.73 11.71 -4.55
N ARG A 107 -6.95 12.80 -4.61
CA ARG A 107 -6.39 13.48 -3.44
C ARG A 107 -7.43 14.03 -2.47
N LYS A 108 -8.65 14.28 -2.92
CA LYS A 108 -9.76 14.70 -2.07
C LYS A 108 -10.31 13.58 -1.20
N LYS A 109 -10.04 12.34 -1.55
CA LYS A 109 -10.49 11.16 -0.81
C LYS A 109 -9.57 10.88 0.38
N ARG A 110 -10.13 10.24 1.40
CA ARG A 110 -9.35 9.68 2.51
C ARG A 110 -8.68 8.40 2.02
N LEU A 111 -7.40 8.46 1.77
CA LEU A 111 -6.60 7.35 1.24
C LEU A 111 -5.79 6.72 2.35
N VAL A 112 -5.78 5.39 2.37
CA VAL A 112 -4.89 4.59 3.22
C VAL A 112 -4.11 3.64 2.31
N PHE A 113 -2.79 3.71 2.40
CA PHE A 113 -1.88 2.77 1.74
C PHE A 113 -1.30 1.82 2.78
N ILE A 114 -1.42 0.53 2.53
CA ILE A 114 -0.82 -0.53 3.36
C ILE A 114 0.22 -1.25 2.53
N PHE A 115 1.46 -1.22 3.01
CA PHE A 115 2.62 -1.84 2.37
C PHE A 115 2.98 -3.13 3.10
N ASP A 116 2.89 -4.25 2.39
CA ASP A 116 3.40 -5.51 2.89
C ASP A 116 4.85 -5.71 2.43
N GLU A 117 5.70 -6.23 3.31
CA GLU A 117 7.14 -6.40 3.06
C GLU A 117 7.85 -5.09 2.67
N CYS A 118 7.57 -4.01 3.38
CA CYS A 118 8.06 -2.67 3.05
C CYS A 118 9.59 -2.53 3.05
N HIS A 119 10.33 -3.46 3.64
CA HIS A 119 11.80 -3.46 3.65
C HIS A 119 12.43 -3.89 2.31
N ARG A 120 11.71 -4.66 1.49
CA ARG A 120 12.19 -5.15 0.18
C ARG A 120 12.19 -4.05 -0.88
N THR A 121 11.48 -3.00 -0.64
CA THR A 121 11.52 -1.84 -1.52
C THR A 121 12.81 -1.07 -1.26
N THR A 122 13.87 -1.55 -1.86
CA THR A 122 15.19 -0.90 -1.87
C THR A 122 15.16 0.50 -2.49
N ASN A 123 14.02 0.93 -2.99
CA ASN A 123 13.85 2.19 -3.65
C ASN A 123 13.08 3.15 -2.73
N GLY A 124 13.80 3.80 -1.83
CA GLY A 124 13.26 4.94 -1.08
C GLY A 124 12.58 5.97 -1.99
N ASP A 125 12.98 6.01 -3.25
CA ASP A 125 12.37 6.84 -4.29
C ASP A 125 10.91 6.49 -4.57
N MET A 126 10.53 5.21 -4.58
CA MET A 126 9.13 4.80 -4.79
C MET A 126 8.22 5.31 -3.68
N PHE A 127 8.64 5.16 -2.43
CA PHE A 127 7.88 5.69 -1.28
C PHE A 127 7.81 7.20 -1.30
N ALA A 128 8.92 7.86 -1.63
CA ALA A 128 8.98 9.31 -1.75
C ALA A 128 8.03 9.81 -2.86
N ASN A 129 7.98 9.12 -4.00
CA ASN A 129 7.07 9.44 -5.09
C ASN A 129 5.60 9.30 -4.67
N ILE A 130 5.25 8.19 -4.01
CA ILE A 130 3.88 7.97 -3.52
C ILE A 130 3.48 9.03 -2.51
N ARG A 131 4.35 9.34 -1.54
CA ARG A 131 4.09 10.36 -0.53
C ARG A 131 3.95 11.76 -1.15
N LYS A 132 4.77 12.07 -2.15
CA LYS A 132 4.72 13.34 -2.88
C LYS A 132 3.45 13.46 -3.72
N ALA A 133 3.04 12.37 -4.37
CA ALA A 133 1.81 12.34 -5.16
C ALA A 133 0.54 12.45 -4.30
N PHE A 134 0.55 11.83 -3.11
CA PHE A 134 -0.58 11.78 -2.18
C PHE A 134 -0.19 12.23 -0.78
N PRO A 135 0.07 13.53 -0.58
CA PRO A 135 0.63 14.04 0.68
C PRO A 135 -0.30 13.91 1.89
N ARG A 136 -1.60 13.74 1.67
CA ARG A 136 -2.61 13.60 2.74
C ARG A 136 -2.96 12.14 3.04
N ALA A 137 -2.43 11.19 2.27
CA ALA A 137 -2.67 9.78 2.48
C ALA A 137 -1.97 9.27 3.75
N LEU A 138 -2.59 8.31 4.42
CA LEU A 138 -1.97 7.59 5.53
C LEU A 138 -1.21 6.38 4.98
N LEU A 139 0.02 6.22 5.39
CA LEU A 139 0.90 5.13 4.98
C LEU A 139 1.20 4.24 6.19
N PHE A 140 0.88 2.95 6.05
CA PHE A 140 1.21 1.93 7.05
C PHE A 140 2.10 0.85 6.43
N GLY A 141 3.18 0.51 7.12
CA GLY A 141 4.12 -0.52 6.69
C GLY A 141 4.05 -1.75 7.58
N PHE A 142 4.09 -2.93 6.98
CA PHE A 142 4.29 -4.20 7.68
C PHE A 142 5.62 -4.79 7.23
N THR A 143 6.50 -5.08 8.18
CA THR A 143 7.84 -5.58 7.89
C THR A 143 8.30 -6.61 8.89
N GLY A 144 9.00 -7.63 8.39
CA GLY A 144 9.70 -8.60 9.24
C GLY A 144 11.10 -8.13 9.66
N THR A 145 11.66 -7.16 8.92
CA THR A 145 13.03 -6.65 9.12
C THR A 145 13.04 -5.14 8.93
N PRO A 146 12.63 -4.36 9.96
CA PRO A 146 12.70 -2.91 9.85
C PRO A 146 14.14 -2.43 9.69
N ILE A 147 14.32 -1.36 8.92
CA ILE A 147 15.61 -0.70 8.76
C ILE A 147 15.68 0.42 9.80
N PHE A 148 16.60 0.29 10.73
CA PHE A 148 16.88 1.32 11.73
C PHE A 148 17.92 2.32 11.22
N ASP A 149 17.93 3.53 11.77
CA ASP A 149 18.83 4.61 11.36
C ASP A 149 20.30 4.19 11.35
N GLU A 150 20.72 3.38 12.31
CA GLU A 150 22.09 2.85 12.40
C GLU A 150 22.50 1.98 11.21
N ASN A 151 21.54 1.38 10.53
CA ASN A 151 21.74 0.46 9.39
C ASN A 151 21.38 1.10 8.05
N ALA A 152 20.87 2.32 8.04
CA ALA A 152 20.48 3.06 6.85
C ALA A 152 21.67 3.72 6.17
N LYS A 153 22.55 2.92 5.52
CA LYS A 153 23.81 3.40 4.94
C LYS A 153 23.70 4.47 3.84
N SER A 154 22.54 4.66 3.25
CA SER A 154 22.23 5.68 2.24
C SER A 154 20.73 5.74 1.88
N SER A 155 19.88 5.01 2.61
CA SER A 155 18.44 4.91 2.40
C SER A 155 17.71 5.43 3.63
N LEU A 156 16.48 5.86 3.44
CA LEU A 156 15.58 6.22 4.52
C LEU A 156 15.33 5.01 5.44
N SER A 157 15.30 5.25 6.75
CA SER A 157 14.87 4.21 7.71
C SER A 157 13.38 3.92 7.57
N THR A 158 12.94 2.81 8.16
CA THR A 158 11.50 2.47 8.18
C THR A 158 10.70 3.57 8.88
N ALA A 159 11.24 4.17 9.94
CA ALA A 159 10.60 5.26 10.67
C ALA A 159 10.54 6.55 9.84
N ASP A 160 11.53 6.85 9.01
CA ASP A 160 11.50 8.00 8.12
C ASP A 160 10.37 7.94 7.10
N ILE A 161 10.06 6.73 6.64
CA ILE A 161 9.03 6.50 5.63
C ILE A 161 7.63 6.45 6.26
N PHE A 162 7.46 5.67 7.30
CA PHE A 162 6.15 5.34 7.87
C PHE A 162 5.84 6.05 9.20
N GLY A 163 6.83 6.66 9.83
CA GLY A 163 6.70 7.22 11.18
C GLY A 163 6.90 6.16 12.26
N ASP A 164 6.22 6.32 13.39
CA ASP A 164 6.46 5.51 14.60
C ASP A 164 6.13 4.02 14.42
N ASN A 165 6.84 3.20 15.18
CA ASN A 165 6.48 1.80 15.37
C ASN A 165 5.19 1.71 16.18
N LEU A 166 4.14 1.20 15.57
CA LEU A 166 2.83 1.07 16.19
C LEU A 166 2.70 -0.19 17.03
N HIS A 167 3.36 -1.26 16.60
CA HIS A 167 3.29 -2.55 17.26
C HIS A 167 4.45 -3.45 16.83
N THR A 168 4.94 -4.24 17.79
CA THR A 168 5.93 -5.29 17.53
C THR A 168 5.34 -6.64 17.92
N TYR A 169 5.31 -7.55 16.99
CA TYR A 169 4.88 -8.92 17.19
C TYR A 169 6.06 -9.88 16.96
N THR A 170 6.51 -10.50 18.01
CA THR A 170 7.63 -11.43 18.01
C THR A 170 7.18 -12.87 18.15
#